data_19e4c82fccf4a05e9e89f7afd5d3f7e6
#
_entry.id   19e4c82fccf4a05e9e89f7afd5d3f7e6
#
_cell.length_a   1.000
_cell.length_b   1.000
_cell.length_c   1.000
_cell.angle_alpha   90.00
_cell.angle_beta   90.00
_cell.angle_gamma   90.00
#
_symmetry.space_group_name_H-M   'P 1'
#
loop_
_entity.id
_entity.type
_entity.pdbx_description
1 polymer ?
#
loop_
_entity_poly.entity_id
_entity_poly.type
_entity_poly.pdbx_seq_one_letter_code
_entity_poly.pdbx_strand_id
1 'polypeptide(L)'
;MAPRAKKADMTPAADELLVRPDPEDPRLTRRVKGVDERGQALETSVTVERPLTLYLNGQEIVTMMTIGDYPEYLALGYLLNQNMLLADDKVRAVDHDEDTGTIVVRTRRRTNYEEKLKKKTMTSGCAQGTVFGDVMEKFEKTTLAKDTTFRTSWLYDLLKTINTTPSLYLEAGAIHGCALARENRVLLYMEDVGRHNAVDKIAGYMYRH
;
A
#
# COMPACT_ATOMS: atom_id res chain seq x y z
N MET A 1 -0.55 27.69 -26.01
CA MET A 1 0.29 27.21 -24.90
C MET A 1 -0.45 27.49 -23.60
N ALA A 2 -1.06 26.51 -23.00
CA ALA A 2 -1.72 26.67 -21.72
C ALA A 2 -0.65 26.61 -20.60
N PRO A 3 -0.74 27.44 -19.56
CA PRO A 3 0.24 27.44 -18.49
C PRO A 3 0.19 26.13 -17.72
N ARG A 4 1.35 25.48 -17.59
CA ARG A 4 1.56 24.32 -16.70
C ARG A 4 1.19 24.76 -15.27
N ALA A 5 0.16 24.15 -14.70
CA ALA A 5 -0.16 24.31 -13.29
C ALA A 5 1.12 23.98 -12.47
N LYS A 6 1.59 24.94 -11.68
CA LYS A 6 2.66 24.70 -10.70
C LYS A 6 2.16 23.60 -9.76
N LYS A 7 2.89 22.45 -9.70
CA LYS A 7 2.71 21.51 -8.62
C LYS A 7 2.86 22.29 -7.32
N ALA A 8 1.82 22.29 -6.50
CA ALA A 8 1.91 22.82 -5.16
C ALA A 8 3.06 22.14 -4.45
N ASP A 9 3.93 22.91 -3.81
CA ASP A 9 5.00 22.41 -2.97
C ASP A 9 4.36 21.82 -1.71
N MET A 10 4.04 20.52 -1.77
CA MET A 10 3.45 19.75 -0.65
C MET A 10 4.54 19.30 0.33
N THR A 11 5.42 20.22 0.72
CA THR A 11 6.41 19.94 1.75
C THR A 11 5.73 20.08 3.12
N PRO A 12 5.41 18.98 3.83
CA PRO A 12 4.81 19.08 5.15
C PRO A 12 5.77 19.75 6.14
N ALA A 13 5.21 20.26 7.23
CA ALA A 13 6.02 20.72 8.36
C ALA A 13 6.95 19.59 8.83
N ALA A 14 8.09 19.91 9.43
CA ALA A 14 9.20 18.96 9.67
C ALA A 14 8.80 17.68 10.44
N ASP A 15 7.69 17.71 11.19
CA ASP A 15 7.24 16.63 12.06
C ASP A 15 5.90 16.00 11.61
N GLU A 16 5.36 16.37 10.45
CA GLU A 16 4.06 15.89 10.00
C GLU A 16 4.20 14.93 8.82
N LEU A 17 3.63 13.74 8.95
CA LEU A 17 3.50 12.79 7.85
C LEU A 17 2.37 13.23 6.91
N LEU A 18 2.59 13.10 5.60
CA LEU A 18 1.56 13.43 4.60
C LEU A 18 0.31 12.56 4.78
N VAL A 19 0.52 11.27 5.03
CA VAL A 19 -0.53 10.28 5.29
C VAL A 19 0.02 9.18 6.20
N ARG A 20 -0.80 8.73 7.13
CA ARG A 20 -0.55 7.55 7.96
C ARG A 20 -1.88 6.91 8.37
N PRO A 21 -1.92 5.60 8.70
CA PRO A 21 -3.07 5.01 9.37
C PRO A 21 -3.35 5.68 10.71
N ASP A 22 -4.61 5.72 11.11
CA ASP A 22 -4.99 6.17 12.44
C ASP A 22 -5.02 4.96 13.39
N PRO A 23 -4.08 4.84 14.34
CA PRO A 23 -4.03 3.71 15.25
C PRO A 23 -5.21 3.67 16.23
N GLU A 24 -5.94 4.77 16.40
CA GLU A 24 -7.12 4.84 17.25
C GLU A 24 -8.43 4.55 16.51
N ASP A 25 -8.39 4.30 15.19
CA ASP A 25 -9.59 3.96 14.41
C ASP A 25 -10.15 2.59 14.86
N PRO A 26 -11.36 2.56 15.50
CA PRO A 26 -11.94 1.33 16.02
C PRO A 26 -12.33 0.31 14.93
N ARG A 27 -12.29 0.70 13.66
CA ARG A 27 -12.54 -0.22 12.54
C ARG A 27 -11.31 -1.08 12.22
N LEU A 28 -10.12 -0.65 12.63
CA LEU A 28 -8.84 -1.27 12.30
C LEU A 28 -8.36 -2.25 13.38
N THR A 29 -8.85 -2.10 14.60
CA THR A 29 -8.49 -2.97 15.73
C THR A 29 -9.72 -3.46 16.48
N ARG A 30 -9.56 -4.58 17.18
CA ARG A 30 -10.57 -5.14 18.08
C ARG A 30 -9.93 -5.61 19.37
N ARG A 31 -10.52 -5.23 20.51
CA ARG A 31 -10.11 -5.72 21.81
C ARG A 31 -10.55 -7.18 22.01
N VAL A 32 -9.62 -7.99 22.47
CA VAL A 32 -9.83 -9.41 22.77
C VAL A 32 -9.32 -9.72 24.18
N LYS A 33 -9.98 -10.64 24.86
CA LYS A 33 -9.54 -11.18 26.15
C LYS A 33 -8.75 -12.44 25.93
N GLY A 34 -7.65 -12.58 26.65
CA GLY A 34 -6.77 -13.75 26.59
C GLY A 34 -6.11 -14.03 27.92
N VAL A 35 -5.09 -14.87 27.90
CA VAL A 35 -4.23 -15.15 29.05
C VAL A 35 -2.77 -15.01 28.62
N ASP A 36 -1.92 -14.52 29.51
CA ASP A 36 -0.48 -14.46 29.31
C ASP A 36 0.20 -15.83 29.52
N GLU A 37 1.51 -15.88 29.38
CA GLU A 37 2.32 -17.10 29.59
C GLU A 37 2.29 -17.61 31.04
N ARG A 38 1.77 -16.82 31.99
CA ARG A 38 1.60 -17.19 33.39
C ARG A 38 0.16 -17.59 33.74
N GLY A 39 -0.74 -17.60 32.73
CA GLY A 39 -2.14 -17.88 32.89
C GLY A 39 -2.95 -16.73 33.51
N GLN A 40 -2.39 -15.52 33.55
CA GLN A 40 -3.10 -14.33 34.03
C GLN A 40 -3.97 -13.75 32.93
N ALA A 41 -5.18 -13.34 33.31
CA ALA A 41 -6.09 -12.69 32.36
C ALA A 41 -5.49 -11.37 31.84
N LEU A 42 -5.50 -11.19 30.54
CA LEU A 42 -5.10 -9.94 29.88
C LEU A 42 -6.14 -9.53 28.84
N GLU A 43 -6.15 -8.26 28.51
CA GLU A 43 -6.90 -7.70 27.40
C GLU A 43 -5.91 -7.01 26.46
N THR A 44 -6.00 -7.31 25.16
CA THR A 44 -5.11 -6.77 24.13
C THR A 44 -5.88 -6.40 22.88
N SER A 45 -5.32 -5.50 22.07
CA SER A 45 -5.84 -5.18 20.74
C SER A 45 -5.29 -6.16 19.71
N VAL A 46 -6.10 -6.53 18.72
CA VAL A 46 -5.69 -7.28 17.54
C VAL A 46 -6.17 -6.54 16.30
N THR A 47 -5.42 -6.63 15.21
CA THR A 47 -5.80 -6.05 13.93
C THR A 47 -7.01 -6.78 13.35
N VAL A 48 -7.87 -6.03 12.65
CA VAL A 48 -9.01 -6.60 11.92
C VAL A 48 -8.59 -6.81 10.48
N GLU A 49 -8.74 -8.04 9.99
CA GLU A 49 -8.54 -8.38 8.57
C GLU A 49 -9.88 -8.45 7.85
N ARG A 50 -9.93 -7.88 6.64
CA ARG A 50 -11.11 -7.89 5.78
C ARG A 50 -10.72 -8.26 4.36
N PRO A 51 -11.53 -9.03 3.64
CA PRO A 51 -11.33 -9.25 2.21
C PRO A 51 -11.68 -7.97 1.43
N LEU A 52 -10.84 -7.64 0.45
CA LEU A 52 -11.09 -6.60 -0.54
C LEU A 52 -10.93 -7.20 -1.92
N THR A 53 -12.03 -7.30 -2.67
CA THR A 53 -12.04 -7.82 -4.04
C THR A 53 -11.88 -6.69 -5.03
N LEU A 54 -10.77 -6.70 -5.76
CA LEU A 54 -10.42 -5.69 -6.75
C LEU A 54 -10.91 -6.08 -8.15
N TYR A 55 -11.62 -5.16 -8.77
CA TYR A 55 -12.02 -5.23 -10.18
C TYR A 55 -11.29 -4.14 -10.98
N LEU A 56 -10.84 -4.49 -12.18
CA LEU A 56 -10.38 -3.53 -13.19
C LEU A 56 -11.40 -3.52 -14.34
N ASN A 57 -12.10 -2.39 -14.52
CA ASN A 57 -13.27 -2.27 -15.40
C ASN A 57 -14.37 -3.28 -15.01
N GLY A 58 -14.59 -4.31 -15.78
CA GLY A 58 -15.58 -5.35 -15.51
C GLY A 58 -14.99 -6.71 -15.12
N GLN A 59 -13.67 -6.78 -14.88
CA GLN A 59 -12.97 -8.03 -14.60
C GLN A 59 -12.44 -8.08 -13.17
N GLU A 60 -12.77 -9.16 -12.47
CA GLU A 60 -12.17 -9.49 -11.19
C GLU A 60 -10.68 -9.80 -11.35
N ILE A 61 -9.85 -9.17 -10.54
CA ILE A 61 -8.39 -9.29 -10.58
C ILE A 61 -7.88 -10.14 -9.42
N VAL A 62 -8.24 -9.78 -8.19
CA VAL A 62 -7.74 -10.42 -6.98
C VAL A 62 -8.63 -10.09 -5.79
N THR A 63 -8.69 -10.98 -4.80
CA THR A 63 -9.15 -10.68 -3.46
C THR A 63 -7.94 -10.64 -2.53
N MET A 64 -7.76 -9.52 -1.84
CA MET A 64 -6.67 -9.27 -0.89
C MET A 64 -7.22 -9.23 0.53
N MET A 65 -6.50 -9.82 1.49
CA MET A 65 -6.76 -9.58 2.91
C MET A 65 -6.05 -8.30 3.32
N THR A 66 -6.77 -7.35 3.89
CA THR A 66 -6.27 -6.01 4.26
C THR A 66 -6.91 -5.54 5.56
N ILE A 67 -6.32 -4.55 6.20
CA ILE A 67 -6.94 -3.88 7.36
C ILE A 67 -8.13 -2.98 6.97
N GLY A 68 -8.30 -2.69 5.69
CA GLY A 68 -9.45 -1.95 5.14
C GLY A 68 -9.30 -0.43 5.13
N ASP A 69 -8.16 0.14 5.57
CA ASP A 69 -7.85 1.55 5.37
C ASP A 69 -7.29 1.82 3.97
N TYR A 70 -7.47 3.01 3.47
CA TYR A 70 -6.98 3.47 2.16
C TYR A 70 -7.19 2.47 1.00
N PRO A 71 -8.40 1.91 0.83
CA PRO A 71 -8.66 0.88 -0.19
C PRO A 71 -8.40 1.38 -1.61
N GLU A 72 -8.62 2.68 -1.88
CA GLU A 72 -8.34 3.27 -3.19
C GLU A 72 -6.84 3.24 -3.52
N TYR A 73 -5.99 3.59 -2.55
CA TYR A 73 -4.55 3.53 -2.75
C TYR A 73 -4.07 2.10 -2.93
N LEU A 74 -4.60 1.16 -2.14
CA LEU A 74 -4.28 -0.26 -2.29
C LEU A 74 -4.64 -0.77 -3.70
N ALA A 75 -5.84 -0.47 -4.18
CA ALA A 75 -6.30 -0.91 -5.50
C ALA A 75 -5.46 -0.33 -6.64
N LEU A 76 -5.22 0.99 -6.62
CA LEU A 76 -4.40 1.66 -7.64
C LEU A 76 -2.95 1.16 -7.62
N GLY A 77 -2.36 1.06 -6.44
CA GLY A 77 -0.98 0.61 -6.29
C GLY A 77 -0.77 -0.83 -6.70
N TYR A 78 -1.69 -1.73 -6.32
CA TYR A 78 -1.66 -3.11 -6.79
C TYR A 78 -1.65 -3.18 -8.32
N LEU A 79 -2.58 -2.50 -8.99
CA LEU A 79 -2.65 -2.50 -10.44
C LEU A 79 -1.41 -1.93 -11.12
N LEU A 80 -0.79 -0.89 -10.54
CA LEU A 80 0.46 -0.30 -11.02
C LEU A 80 1.63 -1.27 -10.87
N ASN A 81 1.79 -1.85 -9.68
CA ASN A 81 2.89 -2.75 -9.37
C ASN A 81 2.78 -4.08 -10.13
N GLN A 82 1.55 -4.51 -10.47
CA GLN A 82 1.30 -5.65 -11.36
C GLN A 82 1.34 -5.28 -12.85
N ASN A 83 1.71 -4.03 -13.19
CA ASN A 83 1.77 -3.53 -14.58
C ASN A 83 0.44 -3.66 -15.35
N MET A 84 -0.69 -3.71 -14.63
CA MET A 84 -2.05 -3.73 -15.21
C MET A 84 -2.58 -2.31 -15.45
N LEU A 85 -2.08 -1.35 -14.73
CA LEU A 85 -2.29 0.09 -14.88
C LEU A 85 -0.94 0.74 -15.19
N LEU A 86 -0.87 1.56 -16.22
CA LEU A 86 0.32 2.32 -16.57
C LEU A 86 0.24 3.72 -15.96
N ALA A 87 1.39 4.37 -15.75
CA ALA A 87 1.45 5.69 -15.12
C ALA A 87 0.72 6.79 -15.92
N ASP A 88 0.53 6.60 -17.23
CA ASP A 88 -0.19 7.49 -18.14
C ASP A 88 -1.65 7.08 -18.39
N ASP A 89 -2.12 5.97 -17.84
CA ASP A 89 -3.51 5.56 -17.91
C ASP A 89 -4.40 6.57 -17.18
N LYS A 90 -5.53 6.91 -17.81
CA LYS A 90 -6.51 7.80 -17.19
C LYS A 90 -7.55 6.98 -16.43
N VAL A 91 -7.43 6.96 -15.12
CA VAL A 91 -8.47 6.45 -14.23
C VAL A 91 -9.67 7.39 -14.28
N ARG A 92 -10.86 6.85 -14.54
CA ARG A 92 -12.13 7.58 -14.58
C ARG A 92 -12.81 7.64 -13.23
N ALA A 93 -12.81 6.51 -12.54
CA ALA A 93 -13.43 6.34 -11.24
C ALA A 93 -12.74 5.23 -10.47
N VAL A 94 -12.80 5.35 -9.16
CA VAL A 94 -12.51 4.29 -8.20
C VAL A 94 -13.71 4.22 -7.28
N ASP A 95 -14.49 3.16 -7.41
CA ASP A 95 -15.75 2.97 -6.68
C ASP A 95 -15.52 1.89 -5.62
N HIS A 96 -15.62 2.24 -4.35
CA HIS A 96 -15.48 1.32 -3.22
C HIS A 96 -16.86 1.09 -2.58
N ASP A 97 -17.23 -0.17 -2.45
CA ASP A 97 -18.41 -0.63 -1.72
C ASP A 97 -17.92 -1.37 -0.47
N GLU A 98 -18.05 -0.73 0.68
CA GLU A 98 -17.58 -1.26 1.96
C GLU A 98 -18.42 -2.47 2.40
N ASP A 99 -19.72 -2.50 2.09
CA ASP A 99 -20.64 -3.56 2.51
C ASP A 99 -20.30 -4.90 1.84
N THR A 100 -19.91 -4.85 0.57
CA THR A 100 -19.52 -6.05 -0.20
C THR A 100 -18.03 -6.32 -0.18
N GLY A 101 -17.21 -5.40 0.38
CA GLY A 101 -15.76 -5.49 0.33
C GLY A 101 -15.21 -5.48 -1.11
N THR A 102 -15.83 -4.69 -1.99
CA THR A 102 -15.51 -4.65 -3.41
C THR A 102 -15.01 -3.28 -3.82
N ILE A 103 -13.92 -3.24 -4.62
CA ILE A 103 -13.42 -2.01 -5.20
C ILE A 103 -13.24 -2.15 -6.71
N VAL A 104 -13.77 -1.19 -7.47
CA VAL A 104 -13.76 -1.18 -8.94
C VAL A 104 -12.94 0.01 -9.44
N VAL A 105 -11.84 -0.25 -10.12
CA VAL A 105 -11.07 0.78 -10.82
C VAL A 105 -11.51 0.81 -12.29
N ARG A 106 -11.97 1.98 -12.76
CA ARG A 106 -12.41 2.19 -14.14
C ARG A 106 -11.45 3.07 -14.90
N THR A 107 -10.97 2.58 -16.04
CA THR A 107 -10.06 3.29 -16.92
C THR A 107 -10.72 3.70 -18.25
N ARG A 108 -10.12 4.67 -18.95
CA ARG A 108 -10.57 5.04 -20.32
C ARG A 108 -10.13 4.01 -21.34
N ARG A 109 -8.96 3.44 -21.16
CA ARG A 109 -8.38 2.43 -22.05
C ARG A 109 -8.93 1.05 -21.67
N ARG A 110 -9.27 0.22 -22.66
CA ARG A 110 -9.39 -1.21 -22.44
C ARG A 110 -8.00 -1.77 -22.11
N THR A 111 -7.90 -2.40 -20.97
CA THR A 111 -6.64 -3.03 -20.55
C THR A 111 -6.54 -4.42 -21.16
N ASN A 112 -5.31 -4.85 -21.45
CA ASN A 112 -5.03 -6.20 -21.96
C ASN A 112 -4.76 -7.18 -20.81
N TYR A 113 -5.46 -7.02 -19.68
CA TYR A 113 -5.24 -7.84 -18.48
C TYR A 113 -5.45 -9.33 -18.73
N GLU A 114 -6.35 -9.73 -19.66
CA GLU A 114 -6.57 -11.14 -20.01
C GLU A 114 -5.28 -11.81 -20.52
N GLU A 115 -4.51 -11.10 -21.35
CA GLU A 115 -3.21 -11.58 -21.83
C GLU A 115 -2.19 -11.62 -20.70
N LYS A 116 -2.24 -10.64 -19.78
CA LYS A 116 -1.36 -10.57 -18.63
C LYS A 116 -1.65 -11.64 -17.61
N LEU A 117 -2.93 -11.94 -17.36
CA LEU A 117 -3.34 -13.03 -16.47
C LEU A 117 -2.88 -14.41 -16.96
N LYS A 118 -2.71 -14.60 -18.27
CA LYS A 118 -2.12 -15.84 -18.81
C LYS A 118 -0.66 -16.03 -18.39
N LYS A 119 0.06 -14.95 -18.09
CA LYS A 119 1.44 -14.95 -17.58
C LYS A 119 1.53 -14.98 -16.05
N LYS A 120 0.40 -15.17 -15.38
CA LYS A 120 0.31 -15.19 -13.92
C LYS A 120 1.11 -16.37 -13.38
N THR A 121 2.04 -16.10 -12.49
CA THR A 121 2.79 -17.13 -11.75
C THR A 121 2.25 -17.23 -10.34
N MET A 122 1.91 -18.44 -9.91
CA MET A 122 1.58 -18.69 -8.52
C MET A 122 2.86 -18.65 -7.69
N THR A 123 2.94 -17.72 -6.74
CA THR A 123 4.06 -17.62 -5.82
C THR A 123 3.66 -18.15 -4.45
N SER A 124 4.59 -18.79 -3.75
CA SER A 124 4.40 -19.21 -2.35
C SER A 124 4.47 -17.97 -1.43
N GLY A 125 3.70 -17.98 -0.34
CA GLY A 125 3.64 -16.91 0.64
C GLY A 125 2.46 -15.96 0.43
N CYS A 126 2.59 -14.70 0.90
CA CYS A 126 1.48 -13.74 0.94
C CYS A 126 1.05 -13.19 -0.44
N ALA A 127 1.78 -13.46 -1.49
CA ALA A 127 1.47 -12.99 -2.85
C ALA A 127 0.79 -14.11 -3.65
N GLN A 128 -0.53 -14.12 -3.67
CA GLN A 128 -1.28 -15.02 -4.54
C GLN A 128 -1.33 -14.48 -5.97
N GLY A 129 -0.55 -15.11 -6.86
CA GLY A 129 -0.66 -14.91 -8.30
C GLY A 129 -0.24 -13.52 -8.78
N THR A 130 1.06 -13.28 -8.85
CA THR A 130 1.64 -12.09 -9.47
C THR A 130 1.78 -12.27 -10.97
N VAL A 131 1.73 -11.18 -11.73
CA VAL A 131 2.11 -11.15 -13.17
C VAL A 131 3.63 -11.04 -13.26
N PHE A 132 4.32 -12.03 -12.70
CA PHE A 132 5.76 -11.99 -12.45
C PHE A 132 6.59 -11.77 -13.72
N GLY A 133 6.22 -12.41 -14.83
CA GLY A 133 6.95 -12.27 -16.10
C GLY A 133 6.98 -10.84 -16.63
N ASP A 134 5.84 -10.14 -16.62
CA ASP A 134 5.74 -8.74 -17.07
C ASP A 134 6.48 -7.78 -16.13
N VAL A 135 6.44 -8.05 -14.83
CA VAL A 135 7.13 -7.25 -13.80
C VAL A 135 8.65 -7.39 -13.97
N MET A 136 9.15 -8.60 -14.17
CA MET A 136 10.58 -8.84 -14.38
C MET A 136 11.09 -8.20 -15.68
N GLU A 137 10.34 -8.27 -16.77
CA GLU A 137 10.70 -7.60 -18.02
C GLU A 137 10.82 -6.07 -17.85
N LYS A 138 9.91 -5.46 -17.07
CA LYS A 138 9.96 -4.04 -16.74
C LYS A 138 11.16 -3.71 -15.86
N PHE A 139 11.46 -4.57 -14.89
CA PHE A 139 12.60 -4.41 -13.99
C PHE A 139 13.93 -4.44 -14.75
N GLU A 140 14.13 -5.38 -15.68
CA GLU A 140 15.32 -5.47 -16.51
C GLU A 140 15.56 -4.23 -17.39
N LYS A 141 14.48 -3.57 -17.81
CA LYS A 141 14.54 -2.34 -18.61
C LYS A 141 14.72 -1.06 -17.76
N THR A 142 14.64 -1.18 -16.43
CA THR A 142 14.73 -0.03 -15.53
C THR A 142 16.19 0.24 -15.14
N THR A 143 16.67 1.44 -15.43
CA THR A 143 18.01 1.88 -15.04
C THR A 143 17.89 2.86 -13.88
N LEU A 144 18.54 2.54 -12.77
CA LEU A 144 18.64 3.44 -11.63
C LEU A 144 19.79 4.45 -11.84
N ALA A 145 19.67 5.65 -11.27
CA ALA A 145 20.74 6.64 -11.26
C ALA A 145 21.95 6.07 -10.50
N LYS A 146 23.13 6.11 -11.15
CA LYS A 146 24.37 5.50 -10.61
C LYS A 146 25.09 6.39 -9.58
N ASP A 147 24.76 7.66 -9.56
CA ASP A 147 25.35 8.71 -8.72
C ASP A 147 24.56 9.00 -7.43
N THR A 148 23.51 8.24 -7.20
CA THR A 148 22.68 8.36 -5.99
C THR A 148 23.50 7.89 -4.78
N THR A 149 23.66 8.77 -3.81
CA THR A 149 24.33 8.47 -2.53
C THR A 149 23.30 8.30 -1.42
N PHE A 150 23.55 7.36 -0.53
CA PHE A 150 22.74 7.09 0.66
C PHE A 150 23.63 7.16 1.90
N ARG A 151 23.19 7.91 2.92
CA ARG A 151 23.93 7.99 4.19
C ARG A 151 23.36 6.97 5.18
N THR A 152 24.22 6.17 5.78
CA THR A 152 23.80 5.19 6.80
C THR A 152 23.10 5.84 7.99
N SER A 153 23.49 7.08 8.35
CA SER A 153 22.83 7.85 9.41
C SER A 153 21.35 8.10 9.14
N TRP A 154 20.96 8.28 7.87
CA TRP A 154 19.55 8.44 7.49
C TRP A 154 18.73 7.20 7.85
N LEU A 155 19.32 6.00 7.68
CA LEU A 155 18.64 4.75 8.03
C LEU A 155 18.35 4.69 9.54
N TYR A 156 19.30 5.08 10.38
CA TYR A 156 19.09 5.11 11.83
C TYR A 156 18.02 6.11 12.24
N ASP A 157 18.02 7.31 11.65
CA ASP A 157 16.99 8.32 11.90
C ASP A 157 15.61 7.83 11.47
N LEU A 158 15.50 7.22 10.28
CA LEU A 158 14.24 6.67 9.77
C LEU A 158 13.72 5.54 10.67
N LEU A 159 14.59 4.60 11.07
CA LEU A 159 14.20 3.52 11.97
C LEU A 159 13.72 4.05 13.32
N LYS A 160 14.41 5.05 13.89
CA LYS A 160 13.97 5.70 15.12
C LYS A 160 12.59 6.32 14.95
N THR A 161 12.37 7.09 13.89
CA THR A 161 11.09 7.74 13.60
C THR A 161 9.97 6.71 13.47
N ILE A 162 10.16 5.67 12.65
CA ILE A 162 9.14 4.64 12.40
C ILE A 162 8.80 3.88 13.69
N ASN A 163 9.81 3.52 14.50
CA ASN A 163 9.60 2.76 15.72
C ASN A 163 8.98 3.58 16.87
N THR A 164 8.95 4.90 16.77
CA THR A 164 8.38 5.78 17.81
C THR A 164 7.10 6.49 17.36
N THR A 165 6.77 6.45 16.08
CA THR A 165 5.51 7.02 15.57
C THR A 165 4.34 6.14 16.02
N PRO A 166 3.27 6.73 16.61
CA PRO A 166 2.05 5.97 16.92
C PRO A 166 1.55 5.23 15.68
N SER A 167 1.32 3.93 15.82
CA SER A 167 1.02 3.03 14.71
C SER A 167 0.18 1.85 15.17
N LEU A 168 -0.51 1.20 14.24
CA LEU A 168 -1.23 -0.04 14.49
C LEU A 168 -0.28 -1.16 14.94
N TYR A 169 0.97 -1.15 14.45
CA TYR A 169 1.99 -2.09 14.91
C TYR A 169 2.26 -1.97 16.42
N LEU A 170 2.36 -0.75 16.93
CA LEU A 170 2.57 -0.53 18.35
C LEU A 170 1.32 -0.83 19.19
N GLU A 171 0.13 -0.60 18.63
CA GLU A 171 -1.15 -0.85 19.31
C GLU A 171 -1.51 -2.34 19.36
N ALA A 172 -1.41 -3.05 18.25
CA ALA A 172 -1.97 -4.39 18.09
C ALA A 172 -0.95 -5.46 17.65
N GLY A 173 0.22 -5.08 17.16
CA GLY A 173 1.18 -6.02 16.56
C GLY A 173 0.65 -6.70 15.31
N ALA A 174 1.34 -7.76 14.85
CA ALA A 174 0.94 -8.61 13.72
C ALA A 174 0.59 -7.87 12.42
N ILE A 175 1.28 -6.76 12.13
CA ILE A 175 1.07 -5.90 10.97
C ILE A 175 2.43 -5.47 10.39
N HIS A 176 2.46 -5.09 9.14
CA HIS A 176 3.66 -4.61 8.45
C HIS A 176 3.55 -3.13 8.14
N GLY A 177 4.57 -2.36 8.53
CA GLY A 177 4.72 -0.96 8.16
C GLY A 177 5.62 -0.77 6.95
N CYS A 178 5.29 0.20 6.11
CA CYS A 178 6.10 0.63 4.98
C CYS A 178 6.15 2.15 4.93
N ALA A 179 7.35 2.71 4.73
CA ALA A 179 7.56 4.14 4.68
C ALA A 179 8.14 4.59 3.34
N LEU A 180 7.60 5.67 2.78
CA LEU A 180 8.27 6.46 1.75
C LEU A 180 9.06 7.56 2.44
N ALA A 181 10.35 7.66 2.14
CA ALA A 181 11.23 8.64 2.77
C ALA A 181 12.03 9.44 1.74
N ARG A 182 12.44 10.64 2.13
CA ARG A 182 13.44 11.44 1.43
C ARG A 182 14.54 11.77 2.42
N GLU A 183 15.76 11.31 2.14
CA GLU A 183 16.89 11.40 3.07
C GLU A 183 16.52 10.72 4.41
N ASN A 184 16.60 11.42 5.52
CA ASN A 184 16.24 10.92 6.86
C ASN A 184 14.82 11.28 7.29
N ARG A 185 13.96 11.76 6.36
CA ARG A 185 12.60 12.17 6.66
C ARG A 185 11.57 11.23 6.06
N VAL A 186 10.69 10.70 6.90
CA VAL A 186 9.52 9.93 6.48
C VAL A 186 8.47 10.90 5.90
N LEU A 187 7.95 10.62 4.71
CA LEU A 187 6.91 11.38 4.03
C LEU A 187 5.55 10.71 4.16
N LEU A 188 5.52 9.40 3.96
CA LEU A 188 4.33 8.56 4.06
C LEU A 188 4.64 7.37 4.92
N TYR A 189 3.66 6.93 5.69
CA TYR A 189 3.71 5.68 6.42
C TYR A 189 2.41 4.93 6.21
N MET A 190 2.49 3.70 5.74
CA MET A 190 1.34 2.85 5.48
C MET A 190 1.51 1.52 6.18
N GLU A 191 0.43 0.99 6.73
CA GLU A 191 0.42 -0.30 7.39
C GLU A 191 -0.59 -1.22 6.74
N ASP A 192 -0.30 -2.52 6.75
CA ASP A 192 -1.25 -3.55 6.36
C ASP A 192 -0.81 -4.91 6.93
N VAL A 193 -1.74 -5.86 7.05
CA VAL A 193 -1.44 -7.25 7.39
C VAL A 193 -0.58 -7.92 6.33
N GLY A 194 -0.70 -7.51 5.08
CA GLY A 194 0.16 -7.90 3.97
C GLY A 194 1.26 -6.86 3.69
N ARG A 195 2.55 -7.22 3.83
CA ARG A 195 3.66 -6.30 3.50
C ARG A 195 3.59 -5.73 2.08
N HIS A 196 3.13 -6.52 1.10
CA HIS A 196 2.95 -6.07 -0.26
C HIS A 196 1.83 -5.03 -0.36
N ASN A 197 0.73 -5.21 0.38
CA ASN A 197 -0.35 -4.24 0.43
C ASN A 197 0.12 -2.88 0.96
N ALA A 198 0.98 -2.86 1.99
CA ALA A 198 1.53 -1.61 2.53
C ALA A 198 2.37 -0.86 1.47
N VAL A 199 3.17 -1.59 0.66
CA VAL A 199 3.92 -1.02 -0.48
C VAL A 199 2.97 -0.53 -1.58
N ASP A 200 1.94 -1.32 -1.90
CA ASP A 200 0.95 -0.97 -2.91
C ASP A 200 0.20 0.31 -2.52
N LYS A 201 -0.20 0.48 -1.25
CA LYS A 201 -0.81 1.73 -0.76
C LYS A 201 0.07 2.95 -1.02
N ILE A 202 1.39 2.83 -0.81
CA ILE A 202 2.35 3.92 -1.12
C ILE A 202 2.36 4.21 -2.62
N ALA A 203 2.46 3.17 -3.46
CA ALA A 203 2.45 3.34 -4.92
C ALA A 203 1.15 3.99 -5.42
N GLY A 204 0.00 3.58 -4.86
CA GLY A 204 -1.29 4.18 -5.18
C GLY A 204 -1.42 5.63 -4.75
N TYR A 205 -0.91 5.99 -3.57
CA TYR A 205 -0.82 7.37 -3.14
C TYR A 205 0.01 8.22 -4.11
N MET A 206 1.22 7.75 -4.46
CA MET A 206 2.11 8.45 -5.39
C MET A 206 1.51 8.63 -6.78
N TYR A 207 0.65 7.72 -7.21
CA TYR A 207 -0.07 7.83 -8.49
C TYR A 207 -1.18 8.89 -8.43
N ARG A 208 -1.85 9.02 -7.27
CA ARG A 208 -3.00 9.90 -7.09
C ARG A 208 -2.59 11.37 -6.89
N HIS A 209 -1.41 11.61 -6.29
CA HIS A 209 -0.88 12.91 -5.88
C HIS A 209 0.46 13.24 -6.56
#